data_dee676d1f4b1354eccb38bd858c46519
#
_entry.id   dee676d1f4b1354eccb38bd858c46519
#
_cell.length_a   1.000
_cell.length_b   1.000
_cell.length_c   1.000
_cell.angle_alpha   90.00
_cell.angle_beta   90.00
_cell.angle_gamma   90.00
#
_symmetry.space_group_name_H-M   'P 1'
#
loop_
_entity.id
_entity.type
_entity.pdbx_description
1 polymer ?
#
loop_
_entity_poly.entity_id
_entity_poly.type
_entity_poly.pdbx_seq_one_letter_code
_entity_poly.pdbx_strand_id
1 'polypeptide(L)'
;MGENYDSKLLTTYKKQNKYFELWNAYFKLNKRVFKKGQKYTFSHMIRTDGISCCILFVKVDTNGKPLSKTWQNKQCCQEENVDYIEKANIEEIKNKKFVCADPNMSDLIYCGYKDENGKLQTFRYTQNQRRLETRMKKYSKIKDKLNKETIINEKSVKELETTLSSLNSKTCNYDKFKTYCIEKNKVNYQLYSHYEERCFRKFKLNAFTNTQKSENKMIQNFQNKYGKPEETIFVMGDYDKGDYHMKGKEPIICKKFRRIFRNAGYKTFLVNEFRTSKLCNCCNGELEHFLDRPSQKPKLKKENKTEICYGLLRCQSVKHKSKIFHNRDKNAVQNMLNIVKSVLNTGKRPEIFCREINS
;
A
#
# COMPACT_ATOMS: atom_id res chain seq x y z
N MET A 1 -1.13 32.63 -24.22
CA MET A 1 -0.98 33.23 -22.88
C MET A 1 0.08 32.42 -22.14
N GLY A 2 1.33 32.71 -22.34
CA GLY A 2 2.48 31.98 -21.79
C GLY A 2 3.60 32.87 -21.32
N GLU A 3 3.35 34.12 -21.13
CA GLU A 3 4.37 35.06 -20.70
C GLU A 3 3.96 35.66 -19.36
N ASN A 4 4.82 35.43 -18.36
CA ASN A 4 4.76 35.99 -17.03
C ASN A 4 3.64 35.48 -16.13
N TYR A 5 3.78 34.24 -15.65
CA TYR A 5 3.16 33.85 -14.41
C TYR A 5 3.78 34.67 -13.26
N ASP A 6 3.23 35.84 -13.01
CA ASP A 6 3.69 36.71 -11.93
C ASP A 6 3.16 36.15 -10.61
N SER A 7 4.06 35.57 -9.81
CA SER A 7 3.76 35.12 -8.44
C SER A 7 3.20 36.23 -7.56
N LYS A 8 3.49 37.53 -7.88
CA LYS A 8 2.95 38.69 -7.22
C LYS A 8 1.46 38.85 -7.50
N LEU A 9 0.98 38.52 -8.71
CA LEU A 9 -0.44 38.61 -9.06
C LEU A 9 -1.27 37.64 -8.19
N LEU A 10 -0.80 36.42 -8.03
CA LEU A 10 -1.44 35.42 -7.17
C LEU A 10 -1.48 35.84 -5.70
N THR A 11 -0.41 36.49 -5.23
CA THR A 11 -0.31 37.00 -3.88
C THR A 11 -1.29 38.17 -3.67
N THR A 12 -1.47 39.05 -4.67
CA THR A 12 -2.42 40.15 -4.66
C THR A 12 -3.86 39.66 -4.63
N TYR A 13 -4.22 38.71 -5.50
CA TYR A 13 -5.56 38.09 -5.47
C TYR A 13 -5.83 37.36 -4.15
N LYS A 14 -4.81 36.74 -3.55
CA LYS A 14 -4.90 36.10 -2.24
C LYS A 14 -5.21 37.11 -1.13
N LYS A 15 -4.50 38.20 -1.10
CA LYS A 15 -4.71 39.29 -0.12
C LYS A 15 -6.09 39.93 -0.27
N GLN A 16 -6.61 40.06 -1.49
CA GLN A 16 -7.91 40.64 -1.78
C GLN A 16 -9.09 39.67 -1.73
N ASN A 17 -8.84 38.40 -1.42
CA ASN A 17 -9.85 37.32 -1.39
C ASN A 17 -10.61 37.12 -2.73
N LYS A 18 -10.01 37.50 -3.86
CA LYS A 18 -10.62 37.52 -5.20
C LYS A 18 -10.39 36.22 -6.00
N TYR A 19 -10.15 35.10 -5.33
CA TYR A 19 -9.94 33.83 -6.01
C TYR A 19 -11.12 33.38 -6.84
N PHE A 20 -12.34 33.65 -6.38
CA PHE A 20 -13.54 33.29 -7.12
C PHE A 20 -13.60 33.99 -8.48
N GLU A 21 -13.31 35.27 -8.53
CA GLU A 21 -13.30 36.08 -9.76
C GLU A 21 -12.24 35.54 -10.74
N LEU A 22 -11.03 35.31 -10.24
CA LEU A 22 -9.93 34.73 -11.05
C LEU A 22 -10.32 33.41 -11.65
N TRP A 23 -10.83 32.49 -10.83
CA TRP A 23 -11.19 31.16 -11.30
C TRP A 23 -12.42 31.17 -12.22
N ASN A 24 -13.38 32.08 -11.97
CA ASN A 24 -14.58 32.19 -12.80
C ASN A 24 -14.30 32.81 -14.19
N ALA A 25 -13.19 33.53 -14.34
CA ALA A 25 -12.71 34.00 -15.65
C ALA A 25 -12.31 32.84 -16.60
N TYR A 26 -11.84 31.72 -16.05
CA TYR A 26 -11.38 30.58 -16.83
C TYR A 26 -12.31 29.37 -16.75
N PHE A 27 -13.08 29.22 -15.67
CA PHE A 27 -13.95 28.07 -15.42
C PHE A 27 -15.34 28.53 -15.00
N LYS A 28 -16.38 27.87 -15.53
CA LYS A 28 -17.76 28.15 -15.13
C LYS A 28 -18.07 27.56 -13.75
N LEU A 29 -17.67 28.26 -12.67
CA LEU A 29 -17.77 27.77 -11.28
C LEU A 29 -19.20 27.52 -10.80
N ASN A 30 -20.20 28.03 -11.49
CA ASN A 30 -21.63 27.80 -11.22
C ASN A 30 -22.09 26.37 -11.61
N LYS A 31 -21.31 25.64 -12.41
CA LYS A 31 -21.65 24.30 -12.84
C LYS A 31 -21.53 23.27 -11.71
N ARG A 32 -22.32 22.19 -11.81
CA ARG A 32 -22.44 21.12 -10.82
C ARG A 32 -21.08 20.48 -10.42
N VAL A 33 -20.14 20.40 -11.34
CA VAL A 33 -18.80 19.85 -11.10
C VAL A 33 -17.99 20.62 -10.04
N PHE A 34 -18.29 21.91 -9.84
CA PHE A 34 -17.67 22.76 -8.83
C PHE A 34 -18.50 22.89 -7.54
N LYS A 35 -19.60 22.12 -7.41
CA LYS A 35 -20.50 22.13 -6.25
C LYS A 35 -20.56 20.75 -5.60
N LYS A 36 -20.24 20.63 -4.33
CA LYS A 36 -20.26 19.39 -3.56
C LYS A 36 -21.12 19.50 -2.29
N GLY A 37 -22.36 19.96 -2.45
CA GLY A 37 -23.27 20.20 -1.32
C GLY A 37 -22.88 21.39 -0.45
N GLN A 38 -23.74 21.72 0.53
CA GLN A 38 -23.62 22.94 1.35
C GLN A 38 -22.39 22.96 2.29
N LYS A 39 -21.89 21.77 2.68
CA LYS A 39 -20.78 21.65 3.63
C LYS A 39 -19.38 21.74 2.99
N TYR A 40 -19.31 22.02 1.69
CA TYR A 40 -18.06 22.04 0.96
C TYR A 40 -17.99 23.24 0.02
N THR A 41 -16.83 23.86 -0.06
CA THR A 41 -16.53 24.88 -1.07
C THR A 41 -15.36 24.44 -1.95
N PHE A 42 -15.30 24.97 -3.15
CA PHE A 42 -14.19 24.74 -4.06
C PHE A 42 -12.89 25.28 -3.47
N SER A 43 -11.83 24.47 -3.44
CA SER A 43 -10.55 24.83 -2.83
C SER A 43 -9.66 25.71 -3.71
N HIS A 44 -10.15 26.18 -4.85
CA HIS A 44 -9.39 26.90 -5.86
C HIS A 44 -8.15 26.10 -6.33
N MET A 45 -8.30 24.77 -6.43
CA MET A 45 -7.26 23.88 -6.89
C MET A 45 -7.84 22.75 -7.76
N ILE A 46 -7.24 22.56 -8.94
CA ILE A 46 -7.51 21.46 -9.85
C ILE A 46 -6.21 20.70 -10.04
N ARG A 47 -6.28 19.38 -10.02
CA ARG A 47 -5.16 18.50 -10.31
C ARG A 47 -5.51 17.65 -11.53
N THR A 48 -4.57 17.51 -12.45
CA THR A 48 -4.74 16.66 -13.62
C THR A 48 -3.45 15.90 -13.93
N ASP A 49 -3.61 14.71 -14.49
CA ASP A 49 -2.54 13.88 -15.05
C ASP A 49 -2.62 13.81 -16.59
N GLY A 50 -3.42 14.69 -17.19
CA GLY A 50 -3.67 14.72 -18.63
C GLY A 50 -4.76 13.75 -19.11
N ILE A 51 -5.31 12.91 -18.22
CA ILE A 51 -6.39 11.96 -18.51
C ILE A 51 -7.60 12.24 -17.63
N SER A 52 -7.36 12.48 -16.35
CA SER A 52 -8.36 12.76 -15.34
C SER A 52 -8.18 14.17 -14.80
N CYS A 53 -9.24 14.71 -14.25
CA CYS A 53 -9.23 16.02 -13.60
C CYS A 53 -9.88 15.88 -12.22
N CYS A 54 -9.10 16.18 -11.17
CA CYS A 54 -9.57 16.17 -9.80
C CYS A 54 -9.83 17.61 -9.33
N ILE A 55 -11.10 17.93 -9.08
CA ILE A 55 -11.50 19.20 -8.49
C ILE A 55 -11.50 19.04 -6.97
N LEU A 56 -10.71 19.85 -6.27
CA LEU A 56 -10.57 19.76 -4.83
C LEU A 56 -11.57 20.64 -4.11
N PHE A 57 -12.15 20.09 -3.03
CA PHE A 57 -13.09 20.78 -2.18
C PHE A 57 -12.56 20.83 -0.74
N VAL A 58 -12.83 21.92 -0.05
CA VAL A 58 -12.59 22.06 1.39
C VAL A 58 -13.93 22.08 2.13
N LYS A 59 -13.96 21.45 3.30
CA LYS A 59 -15.12 21.49 4.17
C LYS A 59 -15.18 22.85 4.85
N VAL A 60 -16.40 23.40 4.95
CA VAL A 60 -16.65 24.68 5.58
C VAL A 60 -17.53 24.52 6.81
N ASP A 61 -17.44 25.48 7.74
CA ASP A 61 -18.35 25.61 8.86
C ASP A 61 -19.72 26.17 8.41
N THR A 62 -20.60 26.40 9.35
CA THR A 62 -21.94 27.01 9.12
C THR A 62 -21.88 28.42 8.52
N ASN A 63 -20.76 29.11 8.70
CA ASN A 63 -20.52 30.47 8.19
C ASN A 63 -19.75 30.48 6.86
N GLY A 64 -19.52 29.33 6.26
CA GLY A 64 -18.80 29.21 4.99
C GLY A 64 -17.27 29.34 5.10
N LYS A 65 -16.70 29.45 6.31
CA LYS A 65 -15.23 29.49 6.50
C LYS A 65 -14.62 28.12 6.36
N PRO A 66 -13.50 27.98 5.60
CA PRO A 66 -12.78 26.73 5.52
C PRO A 66 -12.32 26.24 6.89
N LEU A 67 -12.65 25.00 7.22
CA LEU A 67 -12.16 24.34 8.43
C LEU A 67 -10.64 24.15 8.37
N SER A 68 -9.97 24.22 9.53
CA SER A 68 -8.52 24.14 9.61
C SER A 68 -7.98 22.83 8.99
N LYS A 69 -6.77 22.88 8.42
CA LYS A 69 -6.11 21.72 7.82
C LYS A 69 -5.94 20.53 8.79
N THR A 70 -5.71 20.81 10.05
CA THR A 70 -5.61 19.80 11.12
C THR A 70 -6.90 19.01 11.29
N TRP A 71 -8.05 19.68 11.20
CA TRP A 71 -9.35 19.04 11.29
C TRP A 71 -9.69 18.27 10.00
N GLN A 72 -9.37 18.81 8.82
CA GLN A 72 -9.57 18.16 7.52
C GLN A 72 -8.76 16.86 7.41
N ASN A 73 -7.53 16.85 7.88
CA ASN A 73 -6.69 15.63 7.88
C ASN A 73 -7.23 14.55 8.82
N LYS A 74 -7.83 14.93 9.96
CA LYS A 74 -8.45 13.96 10.89
C LYS A 74 -9.69 13.30 10.32
N GLN A 75 -10.48 13.96 9.46
CA GLN A 75 -11.69 13.36 8.88
C GLN A 75 -11.48 12.67 7.52
N CYS A 76 -10.48 13.08 6.74
CA CYS A 76 -10.21 12.47 5.43
C CYS A 76 -9.57 11.08 5.55
N CYS A 77 -8.98 10.76 6.69
CA CYS A 77 -8.31 9.50 6.99
C CYS A 77 -8.65 9.06 8.41
N GLN A 78 -9.92 8.86 8.72
CA GLN A 78 -10.27 7.95 9.81
C GLN A 78 -10.03 6.51 9.33
N GLU A 79 -8.77 6.18 9.02
CA GLU A 79 -8.28 4.91 9.50
C GLU A 79 -8.34 5.04 11.02
N GLU A 80 -9.31 4.39 11.63
CA GLU A 80 -9.34 4.23 13.08
C GLU A 80 -7.94 3.82 13.48
N ASN A 81 -7.30 4.61 14.34
CA ASN A 81 -5.95 4.33 14.80
C ASN A 81 -5.96 2.92 15.40
N VAL A 82 -5.25 2.01 14.76
CA VAL A 82 -5.02 0.69 15.34
C VAL A 82 -3.94 0.86 16.38
N ASP A 83 -4.26 0.59 17.63
CA ASP A 83 -3.32 0.76 18.72
C ASP A 83 -2.20 -0.28 18.67
N TYR A 84 -1.05 0.10 19.22
CA TYR A 84 0.03 -0.85 19.46
C TYR A 84 -0.33 -1.76 20.64
N ILE A 85 0.18 -3.00 20.59
CA ILE A 85 -0.10 -4.01 21.64
C ILE A 85 0.33 -3.56 23.03
N GLU A 86 1.36 -2.70 23.10
CA GLU A 86 1.85 -2.12 24.36
C GLU A 86 0.84 -1.18 25.04
N LYS A 87 -0.15 -0.69 24.29
CA LYS A 87 -1.23 0.17 24.80
C LYS A 87 -2.53 -0.58 25.10
N ALA A 88 -2.54 -1.89 24.89
CA ALA A 88 -3.71 -2.71 25.10
C ALA A 88 -4.02 -2.89 26.58
N ASN A 89 -5.30 -2.98 26.92
CA ASN A 89 -5.71 -3.45 28.25
C ASN A 89 -5.41 -4.95 28.36
N ILE A 90 -4.34 -5.29 29.07
CA ILE A 90 -3.83 -6.66 29.17
C ILE A 90 -4.86 -7.60 29.82
N GLU A 91 -5.61 -7.14 30.82
CA GLU A 91 -6.60 -7.97 31.52
C GLU A 91 -7.71 -8.49 30.60
N GLU A 92 -8.12 -7.70 29.62
CA GLU A 92 -9.14 -8.10 28.64
C GLU A 92 -8.66 -9.12 27.60
N ILE A 93 -7.35 -9.19 27.38
CA ILE A 93 -6.79 -9.93 26.24
C ILE A 93 -5.92 -11.12 26.62
N LYS A 94 -5.44 -11.20 27.88
CA LYS A 94 -4.44 -12.21 28.30
C LYS A 94 -4.87 -13.68 28.06
N ASN A 95 -6.16 -13.97 28.09
CA ASN A 95 -6.68 -15.32 27.91
C ASN A 95 -6.99 -15.68 26.44
N LYS A 96 -6.65 -14.82 25.49
CA LYS A 96 -6.92 -15.05 24.06
C LYS A 96 -5.69 -15.57 23.34
N LYS A 97 -5.93 -16.18 22.17
CA LYS A 97 -4.87 -16.60 21.25
C LYS A 97 -4.32 -15.39 20.50
N PHE A 98 -3.02 -15.24 20.47
CA PHE A 98 -2.34 -14.17 19.73
C PHE A 98 -1.73 -14.72 18.45
N VAL A 99 -2.21 -14.26 17.31
CA VAL A 99 -1.65 -14.57 16.00
C VAL A 99 -0.90 -13.35 15.49
N CYS A 100 0.43 -13.47 15.37
CA CYS A 100 1.25 -12.42 14.80
C CYS A 100 1.39 -12.58 13.29
N ALA A 101 1.40 -11.47 12.57
CA ALA A 101 1.49 -11.42 11.13
C ALA A 101 2.57 -10.44 10.65
N ASP A 102 3.51 -10.96 9.85
CA ASP A 102 4.54 -10.19 9.16
C ASP A 102 4.07 -9.85 7.74
N PRO A 103 3.86 -8.55 7.42
CA PRO A 103 3.45 -8.14 6.08
C PRO A 103 4.66 -8.05 5.14
N ASN A 104 4.56 -8.68 3.98
CA ASN A 104 5.66 -8.73 3.02
C ASN A 104 5.19 -8.54 1.57
N MET A 105 6.13 -8.51 0.62
CA MET A 105 5.82 -8.39 -0.81
C MET A 105 5.47 -9.74 -1.46
N SER A 106 6.13 -10.81 -1.09
CA SER A 106 5.91 -12.16 -1.63
C SER A 106 4.84 -12.90 -0.86
N ASP A 107 5.01 -13.00 0.44
CA ASP A 107 3.99 -13.41 1.39
C ASP A 107 3.30 -12.15 1.89
N LEU A 108 2.15 -11.82 1.27
CA LEU A 108 1.41 -10.61 1.63
C LEU A 108 1.10 -10.54 3.12
N ILE A 109 0.88 -11.72 3.72
CA ILE A 109 0.79 -11.93 5.15
C ILE A 109 1.40 -13.29 5.46
N TYR A 110 2.36 -13.31 6.36
CA TYR A 110 2.88 -14.53 6.99
C TYR A 110 2.45 -14.52 8.45
N CYS A 111 1.54 -15.42 8.84
CA CYS A 111 1.00 -15.48 10.20
C CYS A 111 1.59 -16.64 10.97
N GLY A 112 1.72 -16.49 12.29
CA GLY A 112 2.11 -17.54 13.19
C GLY A 112 1.49 -17.44 14.58
N TYR A 113 1.30 -18.60 15.18
CA TYR A 113 0.82 -18.81 16.54
C TYR A 113 1.59 -19.96 17.16
N LYS A 114 2.00 -19.86 18.41
CA LYS A 114 2.57 -21.00 19.17
C LYS A 114 1.45 -21.72 19.91
N ASP A 115 1.26 -22.99 19.61
CA ASP A 115 0.31 -23.85 20.32
C ASP A 115 0.80 -24.19 21.75
N GLU A 116 -0.01 -24.91 22.51
CA GLU A 116 0.28 -25.31 23.90
C GLU A 116 1.58 -26.07 24.05
N ASN A 117 1.95 -26.83 23.02
CA ASN A 117 3.21 -27.58 22.95
C ASN A 117 4.40 -26.72 22.50
N GLY A 118 4.21 -25.41 22.31
CA GLY A 118 5.25 -24.50 21.82
C GLY A 118 5.54 -24.62 20.32
N LYS A 119 4.82 -25.47 19.57
CA LYS A 119 4.99 -25.66 18.13
C LYS A 119 4.37 -24.49 17.38
N LEU A 120 5.13 -23.93 16.42
CA LEU A 120 4.65 -22.84 15.59
C LEU A 120 3.70 -23.34 14.51
N GLN A 121 2.46 -22.92 14.57
CA GLN A 121 1.46 -23.08 13.53
C GLN A 121 1.50 -21.86 12.61
N THR A 122 1.67 -22.06 11.30
CA THR A 122 1.83 -20.96 10.34
C THR A 122 0.71 -20.92 9.31
N PHE A 123 0.33 -19.72 8.87
CA PHE A 123 -0.58 -19.49 7.76
C PHE A 123 0.02 -18.44 6.82
N ARG A 124 -0.16 -18.63 5.52
CA ARG A 124 0.37 -17.74 4.50
C ARG A 124 -0.70 -17.37 3.50
N TYR A 125 -0.73 -16.08 3.11
CA TYR A 125 -1.46 -15.61 1.96
C TYR A 125 -0.49 -14.91 1.01
N THR A 126 -0.16 -15.57 -0.10
CA THR A 126 0.92 -15.14 -0.97
C THR A 126 0.43 -14.24 -2.10
N GLN A 127 1.33 -13.41 -2.64
CA GLN A 127 1.06 -12.59 -3.81
C GLN A 127 0.72 -13.45 -5.04
N ASN A 128 1.35 -14.61 -5.20
CA ASN A 128 1.06 -15.51 -6.30
C ASN A 128 -0.34 -16.12 -6.18
N GLN A 129 -0.72 -16.57 -4.97
CA GLN A 129 -2.07 -17.04 -4.69
C GLN A 129 -3.10 -15.95 -5.01
N ARG A 130 -2.90 -14.72 -4.51
CA ARG A 130 -3.77 -13.60 -4.80
C ARG A 130 -3.89 -13.33 -6.30
N ARG A 131 -2.78 -13.30 -7.04
CA ARG A 131 -2.76 -13.07 -8.50
C ARG A 131 -3.51 -14.16 -9.26
N LEU A 132 -3.43 -15.41 -8.79
CA LEU A 132 -4.15 -16.54 -9.38
C LEU A 132 -5.65 -16.44 -9.08
N GLU A 133 -6.04 -16.29 -7.82
CA GLU A 133 -7.45 -16.26 -7.37
C GLU A 133 -8.19 -15.03 -7.93
N THR A 134 -7.57 -13.86 -7.99
CA THR A 134 -8.16 -12.65 -8.59
C THR A 134 -8.17 -12.66 -10.11
N ARG A 135 -7.51 -13.63 -10.76
CA ARG A 135 -7.33 -13.73 -12.21
C ARG A 135 -6.68 -12.49 -12.87
N MET A 136 -6.08 -11.60 -12.10
CA MET A 136 -5.47 -10.37 -12.63
C MET A 136 -4.41 -10.65 -13.68
N LYS A 137 -3.54 -11.66 -13.44
CA LYS A 137 -2.53 -12.08 -14.42
C LYS A 137 -3.14 -12.57 -15.73
N LYS A 138 -4.27 -13.31 -15.67
CA LYS A 138 -5.03 -13.78 -16.85
C LYS A 138 -5.59 -12.58 -17.62
N TYR A 139 -6.26 -11.66 -16.93
CA TYR A 139 -6.84 -10.48 -17.58
C TYR A 139 -5.78 -9.55 -18.17
N SER A 140 -4.64 -9.38 -17.50
CA SER A 140 -3.51 -8.63 -18.05
C SER A 140 -2.97 -9.24 -19.34
N LYS A 141 -2.83 -10.57 -19.41
CA LYS A 141 -2.40 -11.27 -20.65
C LYS A 141 -3.42 -11.11 -21.78
N ILE A 142 -4.71 -11.24 -21.48
CA ILE A 142 -5.77 -11.06 -22.48
C ILE A 142 -5.75 -9.61 -22.99
N LYS A 143 -5.66 -8.63 -22.08
CA LYS A 143 -5.55 -7.22 -22.46
C LYS A 143 -4.32 -6.96 -23.33
N ASP A 144 -3.14 -7.48 -22.96
CA ASP A 144 -1.91 -7.31 -23.74
C ASP A 144 -2.04 -7.93 -25.15
N LYS A 145 -2.72 -9.08 -25.26
CA LYS A 145 -3.03 -9.72 -26.55
C LYS A 145 -3.93 -8.82 -27.40
N LEU A 146 -5.06 -8.38 -26.86
CA LEU A 146 -5.99 -7.48 -27.55
C LEU A 146 -5.30 -6.19 -27.99
N ASN A 147 -4.48 -5.58 -27.12
CA ASN A 147 -3.76 -4.35 -27.45
C ASN A 147 -2.71 -4.53 -28.56
N LYS A 148 -2.19 -5.75 -28.77
CA LYS A 148 -1.28 -6.06 -29.89
C LYS A 148 -2.01 -6.33 -31.20
N GLU A 149 -3.18 -6.99 -31.13
CA GLU A 149 -3.93 -7.44 -32.29
C GLU A 149 -4.84 -6.34 -32.87
N THR A 150 -5.31 -5.40 -32.03
CA THR A 150 -6.15 -4.30 -32.51
C THR A 150 -5.31 -3.23 -33.15
N ILE A 151 -5.60 -2.95 -34.42
CA ILE A 151 -4.93 -1.93 -35.24
C ILE A 151 -5.83 -0.70 -35.36
N ILE A 152 -5.27 0.48 -35.11
CA ILE A 152 -5.92 1.79 -35.25
C ILE A 152 -4.95 2.70 -36.01
N ASN A 153 -5.39 3.23 -37.15
CA ASN A 153 -4.56 4.09 -37.99
C ASN A 153 -3.16 3.48 -38.26
N GLU A 154 -3.12 2.25 -38.76
CA GLU A 154 -1.91 1.49 -39.12
C GLU A 154 -0.99 1.11 -37.96
N LYS A 155 -1.33 1.46 -36.72
CA LYS A 155 -0.56 1.13 -35.50
C LYS A 155 -1.38 0.26 -34.57
N SER A 156 -0.70 -0.69 -33.92
CA SER A 156 -1.36 -1.43 -32.83
C SER A 156 -1.64 -0.50 -31.65
N VAL A 157 -2.69 -0.82 -30.89
CA VAL A 157 -3.00 -0.09 -29.64
C VAL A 157 -1.80 -0.03 -28.72
N LYS A 158 -1.00 -1.10 -28.66
CA LYS A 158 0.22 -1.14 -27.86
C LYS A 158 1.29 -0.18 -28.35
N GLU A 159 1.48 -0.04 -29.63
CA GLU A 159 2.39 0.93 -30.23
C GLU A 159 1.94 2.36 -29.93
N LEU A 160 0.65 2.65 -30.09
CA LEU A 160 0.08 3.95 -29.74
C LEU A 160 0.31 4.30 -28.26
N GLU A 161 0.12 3.36 -27.34
CA GLU A 161 0.43 3.57 -25.91
C GLU A 161 1.93 3.81 -25.69
N THR A 162 2.80 3.14 -26.44
CA THR A 162 4.25 3.23 -26.29
C THR A 162 4.80 4.58 -26.74
N THR A 163 4.14 5.29 -27.67
CA THR A 163 4.56 6.63 -28.12
C THR A 163 4.68 7.62 -26.94
N LEU A 164 3.90 7.43 -25.88
CA LEU A 164 3.94 8.27 -24.70
C LEU A 164 5.13 7.98 -23.77
N SER A 165 5.86 6.89 -23.98
CA SER A 165 6.98 6.48 -23.10
C SER A 165 8.16 7.46 -23.12
N SER A 166 8.31 8.24 -24.21
CA SER A 166 9.32 9.29 -24.34
C SER A 166 8.97 10.56 -23.57
N LEU A 167 7.72 10.71 -23.14
CA LEU A 167 7.21 11.91 -22.49
C LEU A 167 7.06 11.70 -20.99
N ASN A 168 7.60 12.61 -20.18
CA ASN A 168 7.56 12.51 -18.74
C ASN A 168 6.32 13.20 -18.16
N SER A 169 5.37 12.41 -17.66
CA SER A 169 4.16 12.91 -16.98
C SER A 169 4.41 13.49 -15.58
N LYS A 170 5.60 13.28 -15.01
CA LYS A 170 5.96 13.71 -13.64
C LYS A 170 6.94 14.88 -13.63
N THR A 171 7.04 15.61 -14.73
CA THR A 171 7.90 16.79 -14.82
C THR A 171 7.26 17.99 -14.14
N CYS A 172 8.08 18.82 -13.47
CA CYS A 172 7.67 20.14 -12.96
C CYS A 172 7.84 21.25 -14.00
N ASN A 173 8.41 20.96 -15.19
CA ASN A 173 8.53 21.91 -16.27
C ASN A 173 7.20 22.04 -17.00
N TYR A 174 6.66 23.25 -17.08
CA TYR A 174 5.35 23.53 -17.67
C TYR A 174 5.26 23.11 -19.15
N ASP A 175 6.25 23.45 -19.98
CA ASP A 175 6.21 23.18 -21.42
C ASP A 175 6.28 21.70 -21.72
N LYS A 176 7.13 20.96 -21.00
CA LYS A 176 7.21 19.49 -21.10
C LYS A 176 5.91 18.84 -20.64
N PHE A 177 5.29 19.33 -19.59
CA PHE A 177 3.98 18.82 -19.12
C PHE A 177 2.87 19.15 -20.11
N LYS A 178 2.84 20.37 -20.66
CA LYS A 178 1.89 20.79 -21.70
C LYS A 178 2.00 19.89 -22.95
N THR A 179 3.21 19.64 -23.41
CA THR A 179 3.47 18.72 -24.55
C THR A 179 2.94 17.32 -24.24
N TYR A 180 3.25 16.78 -23.05
CA TYR A 180 2.71 15.49 -22.62
C TYR A 180 1.17 15.47 -22.65
N CYS A 181 0.50 16.51 -22.13
CA CYS A 181 -0.97 16.57 -22.10
C CYS A 181 -1.56 16.60 -23.53
N ILE A 182 -0.97 17.36 -24.45
CA ILE A 182 -1.44 17.45 -25.84
C ILE A 182 -1.32 16.07 -26.52
N GLU A 183 -0.14 15.45 -26.45
CA GLU A 183 0.10 14.14 -27.09
C GLU A 183 -0.76 13.06 -26.41
N LYS A 184 -0.92 13.09 -25.09
CA LYS A 184 -1.78 12.18 -24.36
C LYS A 184 -3.24 12.28 -24.81
N ASN A 185 -3.75 13.48 -25.04
CA ASN A 185 -5.12 13.67 -25.52
C ASN A 185 -5.31 13.14 -26.95
N LYS A 186 -4.34 13.36 -27.86
CA LYS A 186 -4.38 12.80 -29.20
C LYS A 186 -4.44 11.27 -29.17
N VAL A 187 -3.55 10.64 -28.36
CA VAL A 187 -3.54 9.17 -28.19
C VAL A 187 -4.83 8.68 -27.55
N ASN A 188 -5.33 9.33 -26.51
CA ASN A 188 -6.57 8.95 -25.85
C ASN A 188 -7.76 8.96 -26.82
N TYR A 189 -7.87 10.00 -27.65
CA TYR A 189 -8.94 10.10 -28.64
C TYR A 189 -8.97 8.89 -29.58
N GLN A 190 -7.80 8.45 -30.03
CA GLN A 190 -7.68 7.26 -30.89
C GLN A 190 -8.04 5.97 -30.14
N LEU A 191 -7.75 5.89 -28.83
CA LEU A 191 -7.95 4.68 -28.04
C LEU A 191 -9.34 4.54 -27.43
N TYR A 192 -10.19 5.58 -27.50
CA TYR A 192 -11.51 5.55 -26.86
C TYR A 192 -12.38 4.38 -27.34
N SER A 193 -12.52 4.18 -28.64
CA SER A 193 -13.33 3.11 -29.21
C SER A 193 -12.89 1.72 -28.73
N HIS A 194 -11.57 1.48 -28.66
CA HIS A 194 -11.01 0.23 -28.18
C HIS A 194 -11.31 -0.01 -26.69
N TYR A 195 -11.04 1.00 -25.81
CA TYR A 195 -11.23 0.82 -24.37
C TYR A 195 -12.68 0.97 -23.90
N GLU A 196 -13.59 1.49 -24.73
CA GLU A 196 -15.02 1.53 -24.47
C GLU A 196 -15.66 0.15 -24.58
N GLU A 197 -15.03 -0.80 -25.24
CA GLU A 197 -15.55 -2.15 -25.38
C GLU A 197 -15.94 -2.78 -24.04
N ARG A 198 -17.07 -3.49 -24.05
CA ARG A 198 -17.67 -4.11 -22.87
C ARG A 198 -16.72 -5.09 -22.15
N CYS A 199 -15.79 -5.72 -22.87
CA CYS A 199 -14.85 -6.69 -22.33
C CYS A 199 -13.96 -6.06 -21.24
N PHE A 200 -13.45 -4.84 -21.40
CA PHE A 200 -12.61 -4.17 -20.44
C PHE A 200 -13.35 -3.84 -19.13
N ARG A 201 -14.62 -3.44 -19.23
CA ARG A 201 -15.50 -3.23 -18.06
C ARG A 201 -15.75 -4.54 -17.31
N LYS A 202 -16.01 -5.63 -18.05
CA LYS A 202 -16.17 -6.97 -17.47
C LYS A 202 -14.91 -7.44 -16.77
N PHE A 203 -13.71 -7.20 -17.33
CA PHE A 203 -12.45 -7.55 -16.65
C PHE A 203 -12.28 -6.82 -15.32
N LYS A 204 -12.61 -5.52 -15.26
CA LYS A 204 -12.57 -4.74 -14.01
C LYS A 204 -13.54 -5.27 -12.97
N LEU A 205 -14.80 -5.51 -13.37
CA LEU A 205 -15.83 -6.05 -12.47
C LEU A 205 -15.44 -7.43 -11.93
N ASN A 206 -14.99 -8.33 -12.81
CA ASN A 206 -14.58 -9.68 -12.44
C ASN A 206 -13.36 -9.66 -11.52
N ALA A 207 -12.37 -8.78 -11.77
CA ALA A 207 -11.21 -8.62 -10.91
C ALA A 207 -11.62 -8.14 -9.51
N PHE A 208 -12.55 -7.19 -9.43
CA PHE A 208 -13.11 -6.71 -8.17
C PHE A 208 -13.82 -7.82 -7.40
N THR A 209 -14.76 -8.53 -8.03
CA THR A 209 -15.51 -9.63 -7.41
C THR A 209 -14.58 -10.77 -6.96
N ASN A 210 -13.63 -11.16 -7.81
CA ASN A 210 -12.68 -12.21 -7.46
C ASN A 210 -11.73 -11.77 -6.31
N THR A 211 -11.40 -10.48 -6.23
CA THR A 211 -10.62 -9.94 -5.11
C THR A 211 -11.37 -10.12 -3.79
N GLN A 212 -12.64 -9.76 -3.75
CA GLN A 212 -13.46 -9.97 -2.55
C GLN A 212 -13.60 -11.45 -2.19
N LYS A 213 -13.82 -12.33 -3.17
CA LYS A 213 -13.87 -13.78 -2.94
C LYS A 213 -12.56 -14.32 -2.36
N SER A 214 -11.42 -13.90 -2.90
CA SER A 214 -10.10 -14.30 -2.42
C SER A 214 -9.83 -13.82 -0.99
N GLU A 215 -10.21 -12.59 -0.68
CA GLU A 215 -10.06 -12.00 0.65
C GLU A 215 -10.96 -12.69 1.69
N ASN A 216 -12.22 -12.99 1.33
CA ASN A 216 -13.12 -13.74 2.20
C ASN A 216 -12.61 -15.17 2.44
N LYS A 217 -12.13 -15.86 1.39
CA LYS A 217 -11.52 -17.18 1.52
C LYS A 217 -10.28 -17.16 2.42
N MET A 218 -9.47 -16.13 2.32
CA MET A 218 -8.32 -15.93 3.19
C MET A 218 -8.75 -15.86 4.66
N ILE A 219 -9.78 -15.06 4.98
CA ILE A 219 -10.32 -14.94 6.34
C ILE A 219 -10.91 -16.27 6.82
N GLN A 220 -11.69 -16.98 6.00
CA GLN A 220 -12.22 -18.29 6.34
C GLN A 220 -11.11 -19.30 6.66
N ASN A 221 -10.07 -19.37 5.84
CA ASN A 221 -8.93 -20.24 6.07
C ASN A 221 -8.16 -19.87 7.35
N PHE A 222 -8.03 -18.58 7.63
CA PHE A 222 -7.43 -18.08 8.88
C PHE A 222 -8.28 -18.48 10.08
N GLN A 223 -9.60 -18.29 10.03
CA GLN A 223 -10.55 -18.65 11.08
C GLN A 223 -10.55 -20.16 11.34
N ASN A 224 -10.57 -20.99 10.31
CA ASN A 224 -10.50 -22.45 10.43
C ASN A 224 -9.21 -22.92 11.12
N LYS A 225 -8.11 -22.17 10.98
CA LYS A 225 -6.82 -22.53 11.55
C LYS A 225 -6.62 -22.03 12.97
N TYR A 226 -7.05 -20.82 13.27
CA TYR A 226 -6.70 -20.14 14.52
C TYR A 226 -7.88 -19.87 15.44
N GLY A 227 -9.11 -20.03 14.96
CA GLY A 227 -10.33 -19.81 15.72
C GLY A 227 -11.05 -18.51 15.37
N LYS A 228 -12.19 -18.32 16.03
CA LYS A 228 -13.11 -17.20 15.80
C LYS A 228 -12.56 -15.87 16.35
N PRO A 229 -13.15 -14.73 15.96
CA PRO A 229 -12.74 -13.42 16.44
C PRO A 229 -12.81 -13.24 17.96
N GLU A 230 -13.74 -13.94 18.61
CA GLU A 230 -13.92 -13.88 20.06
C GLU A 230 -12.75 -14.51 20.83
N GLU A 231 -12.09 -15.49 20.22
CA GLU A 231 -11.01 -16.28 20.82
C GLU A 231 -9.62 -15.78 20.43
N THR A 232 -9.52 -15.08 19.29
CA THR A 232 -8.24 -14.80 18.63
C THR A 232 -8.03 -13.31 18.45
N ILE A 233 -6.84 -12.84 18.81
CA ILE A 233 -6.36 -11.48 18.57
C ILE A 233 -5.37 -11.51 17.42
N PHE A 234 -5.55 -10.61 16.49
CA PHE A 234 -4.66 -10.43 15.34
C PHE A 234 -3.67 -9.29 15.61
N VAL A 235 -2.36 -9.60 15.63
CA VAL A 235 -1.29 -8.62 15.82
C VAL A 235 -0.50 -8.52 14.55
N MET A 236 -0.47 -7.35 13.93
CA MET A 236 0.21 -7.15 12.65
C MET A 236 1.39 -6.19 12.80
N GLY A 237 2.46 -6.47 12.09
CA GLY A 237 3.57 -5.56 11.96
C GLY A 237 3.15 -4.16 11.48
N ASP A 238 3.85 -3.13 11.97
CA ASP A 238 3.51 -1.72 11.72
C ASP A 238 4.05 -1.19 10.39
N TYR A 239 4.70 -2.02 9.59
CA TYR A 239 5.21 -1.61 8.28
C TYR A 239 4.07 -1.05 7.43
N ASP A 240 4.04 0.27 7.29
CA ASP A 240 2.89 0.97 6.73
C ASP A 240 3.18 1.69 5.43
N LYS A 241 4.40 2.06 5.20
CA LYS A 241 4.78 2.84 4.01
C LYS A 241 6.17 2.47 3.58
N GLY A 242 6.38 2.57 2.28
CA GLY A 242 7.66 3.05 1.84
C GLY A 242 7.93 4.41 2.49
N ASP A 243 8.36 4.40 3.75
CA ASP A 243 8.98 5.57 4.35
C ASP A 243 10.07 6.07 3.41
N TYR A 244 10.54 7.28 3.62
CA TYR A 244 11.53 7.98 2.78
C TYR A 244 12.67 7.09 2.24
N HIS A 245 12.99 5.99 2.93
CA HIS A 245 14.04 5.03 2.58
C HIS A 245 13.64 3.99 1.52
N MET A 246 12.35 3.88 1.17
CA MET A 246 11.82 2.89 0.22
C MET A 246 11.45 3.52 -1.12
N LYS A 247 12.09 4.63 -1.46
CA LYS A 247 11.87 5.38 -2.68
C LYS A 247 11.97 4.46 -3.91
N GLY A 248 10.91 4.44 -4.74
CA GLY A 248 10.86 3.59 -5.93
C GLY A 248 10.39 2.15 -5.73
N LYS A 249 10.06 1.72 -4.51
CA LYS A 249 9.43 0.42 -4.27
C LYS A 249 7.91 0.51 -4.25
N GLU A 250 7.24 -0.57 -4.69
CA GLU A 250 5.79 -0.66 -4.65
C GLU A 250 5.28 -0.67 -3.20
N PRO A 251 4.16 0.02 -2.90
CA PRO A 251 3.57 -0.01 -1.56
C PRO A 251 3.03 -1.39 -1.22
N ILE A 252 3.23 -1.82 0.03
CA ILE A 252 2.63 -3.05 0.57
C ILE A 252 1.19 -2.77 1.03
N ILE A 253 0.32 -3.77 0.95
CA ILE A 253 -1.12 -3.63 1.18
C ILE A 253 -1.49 -3.75 2.68
N CYS A 254 -0.61 -3.32 3.59
CA CYS A 254 -0.76 -3.53 5.04
C CYS A 254 -2.07 -2.96 5.60
N LYS A 255 -2.38 -1.71 5.31
CA LYS A 255 -3.61 -1.04 5.78
C LYS A 255 -4.88 -1.76 5.35
N LYS A 256 -4.89 -2.29 4.12
CA LYS A 256 -6.03 -3.03 3.62
C LYS A 256 -6.24 -4.32 4.43
N PHE A 257 -5.17 -5.04 4.78
CA PHE A 257 -5.29 -6.27 5.56
C PHE A 257 -5.78 -5.98 6.99
N ARG A 258 -5.26 -4.97 7.67
CA ARG A 258 -5.78 -4.53 8.97
C ARG A 258 -7.29 -4.32 8.92
N ARG A 259 -7.77 -3.57 7.90
CA ARG A 259 -9.20 -3.33 7.70
C ARG A 259 -9.98 -4.60 7.42
N ILE A 260 -9.44 -5.55 6.63
CA ILE A 260 -10.10 -6.82 6.33
C ILE A 260 -10.29 -7.64 7.61
N PHE A 261 -9.25 -7.77 8.46
CA PHE A 261 -9.36 -8.50 9.72
C PHE A 261 -10.32 -7.83 10.71
N ARG A 262 -10.27 -6.51 10.82
CA ARG A 262 -11.21 -5.76 11.66
C ARG A 262 -12.66 -5.90 11.20
N ASN A 263 -12.91 -5.79 9.89
CA ASN A 263 -14.24 -6.00 9.31
C ASN A 263 -14.74 -7.43 9.51
N ALA A 264 -13.85 -8.40 9.66
CA ALA A 264 -14.17 -9.78 10.02
C ALA A 264 -14.36 -9.98 11.54
N GLY A 265 -14.27 -8.92 12.35
CA GLY A 265 -14.52 -8.94 13.80
C GLY A 265 -13.28 -9.16 14.67
N TYR A 266 -12.09 -9.39 14.09
CA TYR A 266 -10.88 -9.62 14.88
C TYR A 266 -10.39 -8.33 15.55
N LYS A 267 -10.21 -8.36 16.87
CA LYS A 267 -9.49 -7.30 17.60
C LYS A 267 -8.06 -7.26 17.07
N THR A 268 -7.66 -6.11 16.54
CA THR A 268 -6.40 -5.97 15.79
C THR A 268 -5.49 -4.98 16.48
N PHE A 269 -4.21 -5.35 16.68
CA PHE A 269 -3.17 -4.50 17.22
C PHE A 269 -1.99 -4.40 16.28
N LEU A 270 -1.15 -3.37 16.47
CA LEU A 270 0.13 -3.22 15.81
C LEU A 270 1.26 -3.68 16.73
N VAL A 271 2.33 -4.14 16.13
CA VAL A 271 3.61 -4.37 16.78
C VAL A 271 4.72 -3.72 15.94
N ASN A 272 5.61 -2.98 16.58
CA ASN A 272 6.76 -2.41 15.90
C ASN A 272 7.72 -3.52 15.46
N GLU A 273 8.12 -3.51 14.17
CA GLU A 273 8.95 -4.57 13.58
C GLU A 273 10.47 -4.37 13.78
N PHE A 274 10.88 -3.36 14.58
CA PHE A 274 12.29 -3.08 14.74
C PHE A 274 13.10 -4.31 15.16
N ARG A 275 14.11 -4.68 14.38
CA ARG A 275 15.01 -5.84 14.53
C ARG A 275 14.37 -7.22 14.52
N THR A 276 13.05 -7.38 14.32
CA THR A 276 12.39 -8.69 14.36
C THR A 276 12.92 -9.67 13.29
N SER A 277 13.33 -9.18 12.13
CA SER A 277 13.93 -9.98 11.07
C SER A 277 15.48 -10.05 11.14
N LYS A 278 16.12 -9.26 12.04
CA LYS A 278 17.58 -9.23 12.17
C LYS A 278 18.14 -10.10 13.28
N LEU A 279 17.32 -10.39 14.28
CA LEU A 279 17.75 -11.19 15.44
C LEU A 279 17.19 -12.61 15.35
N CYS A 280 18.00 -13.57 15.76
CA CYS A 280 17.61 -14.95 15.87
C CYS A 280 16.55 -15.12 16.97
N ASN A 281 15.43 -15.74 16.64
CA ASN A 281 14.34 -15.95 17.60
C ASN A 281 14.66 -16.93 18.73
N CYS A 282 15.77 -17.68 18.63
CA CYS A 282 16.20 -18.65 19.64
C CYS A 282 17.22 -18.06 20.63
N CYS A 283 18.22 -17.33 20.12
CA CYS A 283 19.37 -16.89 20.95
C CYS A 283 19.56 -15.37 20.97
N ASN A 284 18.74 -14.62 20.25
CA ASN A 284 18.85 -13.17 20.04
C ASN A 284 20.16 -12.70 19.37
N GLY A 285 20.95 -13.61 18.80
CA GLY A 285 22.14 -13.30 18.02
C GLY A 285 21.78 -12.71 16.65
N GLU A 286 22.72 -12.02 16.03
CA GLU A 286 22.48 -11.41 14.71
C GLU A 286 22.36 -12.47 13.61
N LEU A 287 21.51 -12.16 12.63
CA LEU A 287 21.29 -12.96 11.43
C LEU A 287 21.95 -12.29 10.23
N GLU A 288 22.55 -13.10 9.35
CA GLU A 288 23.20 -12.65 8.14
C GLU A 288 22.57 -13.27 6.89
N HIS A 289 22.71 -12.57 5.76
CA HIS A 289 22.52 -13.14 4.44
C HIS A 289 23.79 -13.88 4.02
N PHE A 290 23.66 -15.11 3.59
CA PHE A 290 24.82 -15.96 3.29
C PHE A 290 24.74 -16.69 1.95
N LEU A 291 23.58 -16.62 1.29
CA LEU A 291 23.33 -17.37 0.06
C LEU A 291 23.00 -16.41 -1.08
N ASP A 292 23.79 -16.51 -2.15
CA ASP A 292 23.50 -15.88 -3.44
C ASP A 292 22.92 -16.94 -4.40
N ARG A 293 21.97 -16.52 -5.22
CA ARG A 293 21.34 -17.36 -6.23
C ARG A 293 21.30 -16.64 -7.57
N PRO A 294 21.25 -17.39 -8.69
CA PRO A 294 21.03 -16.77 -10.01
C PRO A 294 19.74 -15.95 -10.01
N SER A 295 19.82 -14.72 -10.52
CA SER A 295 18.67 -13.82 -10.56
C SER A 295 17.58 -14.38 -11.48
N GLN A 296 16.34 -14.31 -11.02
CA GLN A 296 15.16 -14.68 -11.82
C GLN A 296 14.58 -13.47 -12.60
N LYS A 297 15.12 -12.27 -12.41
CA LYS A 297 14.69 -11.08 -13.14
C LYS A 297 15.19 -11.16 -14.59
N PRO A 298 14.32 -11.00 -15.61
CA PRO A 298 14.68 -11.25 -17.01
C PRO A 298 15.94 -10.54 -17.48
N LYS A 299 16.15 -9.29 -17.09
CA LYS A 299 17.34 -8.51 -17.44
C LYS A 299 18.60 -9.07 -16.79
N LEU A 300 18.58 -9.27 -15.46
CA LEU A 300 19.75 -9.73 -14.71
C LEU A 300 20.08 -11.21 -15.02
N LYS A 301 19.04 -12.01 -15.32
CA LYS A 301 19.23 -13.41 -15.77
C LYS A 301 19.96 -13.50 -17.10
N LYS A 302 19.67 -12.60 -18.05
CA LYS A 302 20.40 -12.51 -19.34
C LYS A 302 21.87 -12.10 -19.12
N GLU A 303 22.15 -11.32 -18.09
CA GLU A 303 23.49 -10.88 -17.70
C GLU A 303 24.21 -11.86 -16.76
N ASN A 304 23.64 -13.06 -16.49
CA ASN A 304 24.14 -14.09 -15.55
C ASN A 304 24.46 -13.54 -14.16
N LYS A 305 23.75 -12.50 -13.71
CA LYS A 305 23.95 -11.89 -12.39
C LYS A 305 23.28 -12.69 -11.30
N THR A 306 23.92 -12.73 -10.14
CA THR A 306 23.37 -13.30 -8.89
C THR A 306 22.62 -12.25 -8.10
N GLU A 307 21.75 -12.69 -7.23
CA GLU A 307 21.06 -11.86 -6.23
C GLU A 307 21.02 -12.55 -4.88
N ILE A 308 21.09 -11.79 -3.81
CA ILE A 308 21.01 -12.29 -2.44
C ILE A 308 19.67 -12.99 -2.21
N CYS A 309 19.69 -14.15 -1.58
CA CYS A 309 18.49 -14.84 -1.13
C CYS A 309 17.96 -14.22 0.17
N TYR A 310 17.17 -13.14 0.05
CA TYR A 310 16.66 -12.39 1.21
C TYR A 310 15.76 -13.19 2.16
N GLY A 311 15.13 -14.24 1.69
CA GLY A 311 14.22 -15.07 2.50
C GLY A 311 14.90 -16.11 3.38
N LEU A 312 16.21 -16.30 3.25
CA LEU A 312 16.98 -17.26 4.00
C LEU A 312 18.11 -16.57 4.76
N LEU A 313 18.16 -16.79 6.07
CA LEU A 313 19.13 -16.17 6.97
C LEU A 313 19.88 -17.25 7.76
N ARG A 314 21.10 -16.94 8.17
CA ARG A 314 21.94 -17.78 9.02
C ARG A 314 22.26 -17.05 10.32
N CYS A 315 22.17 -17.75 11.46
CA CYS A 315 22.59 -17.18 12.75
C CYS A 315 24.11 -17.20 12.89
N GLN A 316 24.68 -16.06 13.28
CA GLN A 316 26.13 -15.91 13.52
C GLN A 316 26.55 -16.30 14.94
N SER A 317 25.59 -16.51 15.86
CA SER A 317 25.88 -16.73 17.26
C SER A 317 26.55 -18.09 17.51
N VAL A 318 27.63 -18.06 18.30
CA VAL A 318 28.32 -19.26 18.82
C VAL A 318 27.51 -20.03 19.86
N LYS A 319 26.37 -19.46 20.35
CA LYS A 319 25.47 -20.14 21.30
C LYS A 319 24.81 -21.38 20.73
N HIS A 320 24.84 -21.56 19.41
CA HIS A 320 24.30 -22.73 18.74
C HIS A 320 25.40 -23.77 18.50
N LYS A 321 25.14 -25.02 18.84
CA LYS A 321 26.06 -26.15 18.59
C LYS A 321 26.32 -26.40 17.10
N SER A 322 25.38 -25.97 16.22
CA SER A 322 25.47 -26.06 14.77
C SER A 322 24.92 -24.81 14.11
N LYS A 323 25.26 -24.56 12.83
CA LYS A 323 24.71 -23.45 12.06
C LYS A 323 23.19 -23.59 11.92
N ILE A 324 22.43 -22.61 12.40
CA ILE A 324 20.97 -22.59 12.29
C ILE A 324 20.56 -21.64 11.16
N PHE A 325 19.70 -22.15 10.29
CA PHE A 325 19.11 -21.42 9.17
C PHE A 325 17.66 -21.07 9.49
N HIS A 326 17.27 -19.84 9.13
CA HIS A 326 15.95 -19.33 9.37
C HIS A 326 15.29 -18.88 8.07
N ASN A 327 14.03 -19.26 7.86
CA ASN A 327 13.19 -18.48 6.97
C ASN A 327 12.92 -17.13 7.64
N ARG A 328 13.18 -16.03 6.92
CA ARG A 328 13.12 -14.66 7.43
C ARG A 328 11.77 -14.31 8.05
N ASP A 329 10.68 -14.62 7.32
CA ASP A 329 9.32 -14.27 7.72
C ASP A 329 8.87 -15.11 8.93
N LYS A 330 9.24 -16.40 8.95
CA LYS A 330 9.02 -17.29 10.09
C LYS A 330 9.75 -16.80 11.34
N ASN A 331 10.99 -16.35 11.19
CA ASN A 331 11.78 -15.79 12.28
C ASN A 331 11.17 -14.48 12.80
N ALA A 332 10.78 -13.58 11.89
CA ALA A 332 10.13 -12.31 12.25
C ALA A 332 8.87 -12.53 13.08
N VAL A 333 7.99 -13.41 12.63
CA VAL A 333 6.74 -13.74 13.35
C VAL A 333 7.03 -14.34 14.73
N GLN A 334 8.04 -15.21 14.87
CA GLN A 334 8.42 -15.76 16.17
C GLN A 334 8.95 -14.68 17.13
N ASN A 335 9.71 -13.71 16.62
CA ASN A 335 10.16 -12.56 17.40
C ASN A 335 8.98 -11.65 17.79
N MET A 336 8.03 -11.41 16.89
CA MET A 336 6.79 -10.69 17.22
C MET A 336 6.00 -11.40 18.34
N LEU A 337 5.87 -12.73 18.28
CA LEU A 337 5.25 -13.52 19.35
C LEU A 337 5.99 -13.41 20.67
N ASN A 338 7.33 -13.38 20.65
CA ASN A 338 8.13 -13.15 21.86
C ASN A 338 7.91 -11.75 22.44
N ILE A 339 7.79 -10.72 21.58
CA ILE A 339 7.45 -9.36 22.01
C ILE A 339 6.06 -9.33 22.65
N VAL A 340 5.05 -9.89 22.01
CA VAL A 340 3.69 -9.95 22.54
C VAL A 340 3.67 -10.68 23.90
N LYS A 341 4.36 -11.82 24.01
CA LYS A 341 4.46 -12.57 25.27
C LYS A 341 5.12 -11.74 26.38
N SER A 342 6.18 -10.98 26.06
CA SER A 342 6.82 -10.07 27.02
C SER A 342 5.87 -8.97 27.49
N VAL A 343 5.15 -8.33 26.56
CA VAL A 343 4.18 -7.28 26.88
C VAL A 343 3.06 -7.81 27.77
N LEU A 344 2.54 -9.02 27.49
CA LEU A 344 1.50 -9.65 28.31
C LEU A 344 1.97 -9.98 29.73
N ASN A 345 3.25 -10.38 29.89
CA ASN A 345 3.79 -10.78 31.19
C ASN A 345 4.32 -9.61 32.02
N THR A 346 4.95 -8.62 31.38
CA THR A 346 5.70 -7.56 32.07
C THR A 346 5.18 -6.14 31.77
N GLY A 347 4.18 -6.01 30.88
CA GLY A 347 3.72 -4.70 30.39
C GLY A 347 4.73 -4.00 29.48
N LYS A 348 5.91 -4.58 29.25
CA LYS A 348 7.01 -3.92 28.53
C LYS A 348 7.54 -4.77 27.37
N ARG A 349 7.96 -4.09 26.34
CA ARG A 349 8.69 -4.66 25.21
C ARG A 349 10.12 -5.02 25.61
N PRO A 350 10.71 -6.12 25.13
CA PRO A 350 12.11 -6.43 25.39
C PRO A 350 13.05 -5.37 24.80
N GLU A 351 14.05 -4.94 25.55
CA GLU A 351 14.99 -3.86 25.18
C GLU A 351 15.69 -4.10 23.86
N ILE A 352 16.06 -5.35 23.55
CA ILE A 352 16.73 -5.72 22.29
C ILE A 352 15.91 -5.37 21.04
N PHE A 353 14.59 -5.20 21.18
CA PHE A 353 13.69 -4.77 20.11
C PHE A 353 13.30 -3.28 20.24
N CYS A 354 13.85 -2.53 21.19
CA CYS A 354 13.67 -1.09 21.31
C CYS A 354 14.68 -0.34 20.43
N ARG A 355 14.27 0.82 19.90
CA ARG A 355 15.21 1.76 19.30
C ARG A 355 15.87 2.51 20.43
N GLU A 356 17.18 2.67 20.37
CA GLU A 356 17.88 3.60 21.25
C GLU A 356 17.29 4.99 21.02
N ILE A 357 16.77 5.57 22.07
CA ILE A 357 16.38 6.98 22.06
C ILE A 357 17.72 7.72 22.16
N ASN A 358 18.22 8.22 21.04
CA ASN A 358 19.33 9.18 21.10
C ASN A 358 18.81 10.38 21.89
N SER A 359 19.24 10.44 23.14
CA SER A 359 19.04 11.56 24.07
C SER A 359 19.75 12.81 23.57
#